data_183ec117548c1341fe80ab0bf0de73f5
#
_entry.id   183ec117548c1341fe80ab0bf0de73f5
#
_cell.length_a   1.000
_cell.length_b   1.000
_cell.length_c   1.000
_cell.angle_alpha   90.00
_cell.angle_beta   90.00
_cell.angle_gamma   90.00
#
_symmetry.space_group_name_H-M   'P 1'
#
loop_
_entity.id
_entity.type
_entity.pdbx_description
1 polymer ?
#
loop_
_entity_poly.entity_id
_entity_poly.type
_entity_poly.pdbx_seq_one_letter_code
_entity_poly.pdbx_strand_id
1 'polypeptide(L)'
;MKKISVMAVCGFGVGSSMILKMKIDEVVKAHGLEAEVFTSDIGTASATPCDVIFTSSELGDTLKSTAKVPVVEINNFINKKEIEEKGIPVLKKLCGI
;
A
#
# COMPACT_ATOMS: atom_id res chain seq x y z
N MET A 1 -12.87 12.67 8.14
CA MET A 1 -11.86 11.85 7.46
C MET A 1 -12.21 10.37 7.63
N LYS A 2 -12.21 9.64 6.53
CA LYS A 2 -12.55 8.21 6.57
C LYS A 2 -11.29 7.38 6.81
N LYS A 3 -11.38 6.43 7.74
CA LYS A 3 -10.29 5.48 7.96
C LYS A 3 -10.23 4.48 6.80
N ILE A 4 -9.05 4.26 6.26
CA ILE A 4 -8.85 3.36 5.13
C ILE A 4 -7.96 2.18 5.49
N SER A 5 -8.10 1.08 4.77
CA SER A 5 -7.27 -0.11 4.93
C SER A 5 -6.25 -0.16 3.81
N VAL A 6 -4.98 -0.23 4.18
CA VAL A 6 -3.85 -0.27 3.24
C VAL A 6 -3.19 -1.62 3.34
N MET A 7 -3.12 -2.33 2.22
CA MET A 7 -2.48 -3.64 2.17
C MET A 7 -1.11 -3.55 1.50
N ALA A 8 -0.08 -3.99 2.20
CA ALA A 8 1.27 -4.07 1.65
C ALA A 8 1.53 -5.50 1.19
N VAL A 9 1.78 -5.69 -0.09
CA VAL A 9 1.94 -7.01 -0.70
C VAL A 9 3.34 -7.18 -1.25
N CYS A 10 3.99 -8.30 -0.90
CA CYS A 10 5.31 -8.63 -1.42
C CYS A 10 5.38 -10.12 -1.72
N GLY A 11 5.99 -10.49 -2.85
CA GLY A 11 6.13 -11.88 -3.26
C GLY A 11 7.29 -12.63 -2.63
N PHE A 12 8.16 -11.92 -1.93
CA PHE A 12 9.39 -12.51 -1.38
C PHE A 12 9.38 -12.72 0.12
N GLY A 13 8.19 -12.76 0.70
CA GLY A 13 8.06 -13.05 2.11
C GLY A 13 7.81 -11.81 2.96
N VAL A 14 7.67 -12.06 4.26
CA VAL A 14 7.17 -11.05 5.21
C VAL A 14 8.16 -9.91 5.46
N GLY A 15 9.46 -10.17 5.30
CA GLY A 15 10.47 -9.16 5.61
C GLY A 15 10.33 -7.87 4.81
N SER A 16 10.19 -8.00 3.49
CA SER A 16 10.06 -6.85 2.60
C SER A 16 8.74 -6.12 2.79
N SER A 17 7.66 -6.88 2.97
CA SER A 17 6.35 -6.26 3.18
C SER A 17 6.26 -5.54 4.52
N MET A 18 6.98 -6.02 5.54
CA MET A 18 7.06 -5.34 6.84
C MET A 18 7.75 -3.98 6.72
N ILE A 19 8.84 -3.92 5.94
CA ILE A 19 9.53 -2.65 5.70
C ILE A 19 8.60 -1.67 5.00
N LEU A 20 7.92 -2.13 3.97
CA LEU A 20 6.96 -1.30 3.24
C LEU A 20 5.84 -0.81 4.16
N LYS A 21 5.30 -1.72 4.98
CA LYS A 21 4.27 -1.37 5.95
C LYS A 21 4.74 -0.26 6.89
N MET A 22 5.93 -0.40 7.45
CA MET A 22 6.49 0.59 8.37
C MET A 22 6.63 1.96 7.72
N LYS A 23 7.11 1.99 6.48
CA LYS A 23 7.27 3.26 5.76
C LYS A 23 5.93 3.90 5.42
N ILE A 24 4.94 3.10 5.06
CA ILE A 24 3.60 3.62 4.81
C ILE A 24 3.02 4.20 6.11
N ASP A 25 3.17 3.49 7.23
CA ASP A 25 2.72 4.00 8.53
C ASP A 25 3.32 5.36 8.86
N GLU A 26 4.63 5.51 8.64
CA GLU A 26 5.31 6.78 8.90
C GLU A 26 4.75 7.91 8.01
N VAL A 27 4.52 7.60 6.75
CA VAL A 27 4.02 8.57 5.78
C VAL A 27 2.59 9.01 6.13
N VAL A 28 1.70 8.06 6.43
CA VAL A 28 0.31 8.42 6.77
C VAL A 28 0.24 9.24 8.05
N LYS A 29 1.07 8.92 9.04
CA LYS A 29 1.12 9.71 10.28
C LYS A 29 1.63 11.11 10.04
N ALA A 30 2.65 11.25 9.19
CA ALA A 30 3.21 12.55 8.87
C ALA A 30 2.20 13.46 8.18
N HIS A 31 1.26 12.89 7.44
CA HIS A 31 0.24 13.65 6.72
C HIS A 31 -1.10 13.72 7.46
N GLY A 32 -1.15 13.20 8.67
CA GLY A 32 -2.36 13.25 9.48
C GLY A 32 -3.51 12.41 8.95
N LEU A 33 -3.21 11.38 8.17
CA LEU A 33 -4.23 10.50 7.60
C LEU A 33 -4.53 9.34 8.55
N GLU A 34 -5.76 8.85 8.51
CA GLU A 34 -6.16 7.67 9.29
C GLU A 34 -6.14 6.46 8.37
N ALA A 35 -5.20 5.56 8.61
CA ALA A 35 -5.06 4.35 7.81
C ALA A 35 -4.58 3.19 8.66
N GLU A 36 -5.16 2.03 8.42
CA GLU A 36 -4.70 0.78 9.01
C GLU A 36 -3.87 0.06 7.96
N VAL A 37 -2.60 -0.17 8.24
CA VAL A 37 -1.68 -0.82 7.30
C VAL A 37 -1.39 -2.23 7.77
N PHE A 38 -1.56 -3.19 6.87
CA PHE A 38 -1.27 -4.59 7.17
C PHE A 38 -0.57 -5.24 5.98
N THR A 39 0.06 -6.39 6.22
CA THR A 39 0.79 -7.11 5.19
C THR A 39 0.00 -8.31 4.69
N SER A 40 0.24 -8.69 3.44
CA SER A 40 -0.35 -9.89 2.86
C SER A 40 0.58 -10.43 1.78
N ASP A 41 0.37 -11.66 1.36
CA ASP A 41 1.11 -12.23 0.25
C ASP A 41 0.29 -12.15 -1.04
N ILE A 42 0.97 -12.45 -2.17
CA ILE A 42 0.31 -12.36 -3.48
C ILE A 42 -0.82 -13.38 -3.63
N GLY A 43 -0.71 -14.51 -2.95
CA GLY A 43 -1.71 -15.56 -3.05
C GLY A 43 -3.04 -15.24 -2.39
N THR A 44 -3.01 -14.44 -1.32
CA THR A 44 -4.22 -14.06 -0.57
C THR A 44 -4.66 -12.62 -0.82
N ALA A 45 -3.85 -11.84 -1.53
CA ALA A 45 -4.12 -10.42 -1.72
C ALA A 45 -5.47 -10.15 -2.38
N SER A 46 -5.82 -10.91 -3.42
CA SER A 46 -7.06 -10.68 -4.15
C SER A 46 -8.31 -11.05 -3.36
N ALA A 47 -8.16 -11.89 -2.34
CA ALA A 47 -9.27 -12.32 -1.49
C ALA A 47 -9.40 -11.49 -0.21
N THR A 48 -8.43 -10.64 0.09
CA THR A 48 -8.40 -9.86 1.32
C THR A 48 -8.99 -8.46 1.09
N PRO A 49 -10.02 -8.07 1.83
CA PRO A 49 -10.61 -6.74 1.66
C PRO A 49 -9.63 -5.63 2.05
N CYS A 50 -9.55 -4.60 1.22
CA CYS A 50 -8.74 -3.41 1.51
C CYS A 50 -9.20 -2.26 0.61
N ASP A 51 -8.72 -1.06 0.92
CA ASP A 51 -9.07 0.12 0.12
C ASP A 51 -8.00 0.46 -0.91
N VAL A 52 -6.76 0.05 -0.65
CA VAL A 52 -5.64 0.30 -1.55
C VAL A 52 -4.55 -0.74 -1.31
N ILE A 53 -3.81 -1.06 -2.37
CA ILE A 53 -2.70 -2.01 -2.31
C ILE A 53 -1.40 -1.28 -2.64
N PHE A 54 -0.38 -1.45 -1.81
CA PHE A 54 0.99 -1.03 -2.09
C PHE A 54 1.83 -2.28 -2.35
N THR A 55 2.57 -2.29 -3.43
CA THR A 55 3.32 -3.48 -3.83
C THR A 55 4.58 -3.08 -4.63
N SER A 56 5.40 -4.07 -4.97
CA SER A 56 6.55 -3.84 -5.84
C SER A 56 6.08 -3.69 -7.29
N SER A 57 6.93 -3.09 -8.13
CA SER A 57 6.62 -2.96 -9.56
C SER A 57 6.52 -4.33 -10.24
N GLU A 58 7.19 -5.34 -9.71
CA GLU A 58 7.14 -6.70 -10.26
C GLU A 58 5.76 -7.32 -10.11
N LEU A 59 5.08 -7.06 -9.00
CA LEU A 59 3.76 -7.62 -8.72
C LEU A 59 2.62 -6.70 -9.15
N GLY A 60 2.94 -5.46 -9.47
CA GLY A 60 1.94 -4.46 -9.79
C GLY A 60 1.02 -4.86 -10.92
N ASP A 61 1.57 -5.35 -12.02
CA ASP A 61 0.76 -5.77 -13.17
C ASP A 61 -0.17 -6.93 -12.83
N THR A 62 0.34 -7.91 -12.10
CA THR A 62 -0.47 -9.06 -11.67
C THR A 62 -1.63 -8.61 -10.78
N LEU A 63 -1.34 -7.75 -9.81
CA LEU A 63 -2.36 -7.28 -8.89
C LEU A 63 -3.37 -6.37 -9.58
N LYS A 64 -2.94 -5.52 -10.49
CA LYS A 64 -3.84 -4.64 -11.23
C LYS A 64 -4.86 -5.42 -12.05
N SER A 65 -4.49 -6.59 -12.54
CA SER A 65 -5.41 -7.41 -13.34
C SER A 65 -6.50 -8.07 -12.49
N THR A 66 -6.28 -8.24 -11.19
CA THR A 66 -7.22 -8.92 -10.30
C THR A 66 -7.83 -8.00 -9.23
N ALA A 67 -7.16 -6.92 -8.87
CA ALA A 67 -7.61 -6.03 -7.81
C ALA A 67 -8.75 -5.14 -8.27
N LYS A 68 -9.70 -4.90 -7.36
CA LYS A 68 -10.81 -3.96 -7.58
C LYS A 68 -10.52 -2.61 -6.94
N VAL A 69 -9.34 -2.43 -6.40
CA VAL A 69 -8.92 -1.20 -5.69
C VAL A 69 -7.65 -0.68 -6.35
N PRO A 70 -7.29 0.59 -6.10
CA PRO A 70 -6.04 1.15 -6.63
C PRO A 70 -4.83 0.35 -6.18
N VAL A 71 -3.87 0.18 -7.09
CA VAL A 71 -2.61 -0.49 -6.81
C VAL A 71 -1.48 0.51 -7.00
N VAL A 72 -0.72 0.76 -5.95
CA VAL A 72 0.41 1.69 -5.96
C VAL A 72 1.70 0.89 -6.03
N GLU A 73 2.48 1.07 -7.09
CA GLU A 73 3.75 0.38 -7.29
C GLU A 73 4.90 1.19 -6.72
N ILE A 74 5.67 0.58 -5.82
CA ILE A 74 6.83 1.21 -5.21
C ILE A 74 8.09 0.45 -5.65
N ASN A 75 9.05 1.17 -6.21
CA ASN A 75 10.29 0.56 -6.68
C ASN A 75 11.28 0.32 -5.54
N ASN A 76 11.32 1.20 -4.57
CA ASN A 76 12.23 1.10 -3.44
C ASN A 76 11.46 1.25 -2.13
N PHE A 77 11.27 0.15 -1.43
CA PHE A 77 10.45 0.11 -0.21
C PHE A 77 11.00 0.95 0.94
N ILE A 78 12.29 1.26 0.92
CA ILE A 78 12.90 2.09 1.96
C ILE A 78 12.90 3.58 1.60
N ASN A 79 12.44 3.93 0.42
CA ASN A 79 12.37 5.32 -0.03
C ASN A 79 11.02 5.94 0.34
N LYS A 80 10.97 6.59 1.50
CA LYS A 80 9.75 7.25 1.98
C LYS A 80 9.21 8.30 1.00
N LYS A 81 10.11 9.00 0.33
CA LYS A 81 9.72 10.04 -0.62
C LYS A 81 8.94 9.45 -1.80
N GLU A 82 9.38 8.32 -2.30
CA GLU A 82 8.65 7.62 -3.37
C GLU A 82 7.26 7.20 -2.90
N ILE A 83 7.18 6.66 -1.69
CA ILE A 83 5.90 6.25 -1.10
C ILE A 83 4.98 7.46 -0.95
N GLU A 84 5.51 8.58 -0.48
CA GLU A 84 4.75 9.83 -0.37
C GLU A 84 4.22 10.29 -1.71
N GLU A 85 5.11 10.42 -2.68
CA GLU A 85 4.74 10.98 -3.99
C GLU A 85 3.72 10.12 -4.73
N LYS A 86 3.84 8.81 -4.63
CA LYS A 86 2.94 7.88 -5.33
C LYS A 86 1.71 7.54 -4.52
N GLY A 87 1.83 7.49 -3.20
CA GLY A 87 0.77 7.00 -2.33
C GLY A 87 -0.15 8.06 -1.77
N ILE A 88 0.39 9.20 -1.32
CA ILE A 88 -0.41 10.21 -0.65
C ILE A 88 -1.56 10.74 -1.50
N PRO A 89 -1.40 11.04 -2.80
CA PRO A 89 -2.55 11.47 -3.61
C PRO A 89 -3.69 10.45 -3.62
N VAL A 90 -3.36 9.17 -3.70
CA VAL A 90 -4.35 8.10 -3.67
C VAL A 90 -5.01 8.01 -2.30
N LEU A 91 -4.20 8.08 -1.23
CA LEU A 91 -4.71 7.98 0.14
C LEU A 91 -5.61 9.15 0.49
N LYS A 92 -5.26 10.36 0.10
CA LYS A 92 -6.10 11.54 0.33
C LYS A 92 -7.43 11.42 -0.39
N LYS A 93 -7.43 10.94 -1.62
CA LYS A 93 -8.66 10.73 -2.38
C LYS A 93 -9.57 9.72 -1.69
N LEU A 94 -9.00 8.64 -1.17
CA LEU A 94 -9.76 7.61 -0.47
C LEU A 94 -10.28 8.10 0.88
N CYS A 95 -9.52 8.95 1.56
CA CYS A 95 -9.94 9.55 2.82
C CYS A 95 -10.96 10.67 2.64
N GLY A 96 -11.15 11.17 1.43
CA GLY A 96 -12.09 12.24 1.15
C GLY A 96 -11.57 13.64 1.47
N ILE A 97 -10.27 13.82 1.42
CA ILE A 97 -9.67 15.15 1.70
C ILE A 97 -8.80 15.63 0.55
#